data_085fbeb29b74c4fbf15bb3e14ac865de
#
_entry.id   085fbeb29b74c4fbf15bb3e14ac865de
#
_cell.length_a   1.000
_cell.length_b   1.000
_cell.length_c   1.000
_cell.angle_alpha   90.00
_cell.angle_beta   90.00
_cell.angle_gamma   90.00
#
_symmetry.space_group_name_H-M   'P 1'
#
loop_
_entity.id
_entity.type
_entity.pdbx_description
1 polymer ?
#
loop_
_entity_poly.entity_id
_entity_poly.type
_entity_poly.pdbx_seq_one_letter_code
_entity_poly.pdbx_strand_id
1 'polypeptide(L)'
;MKNILVIGGGAMGSAFTIPCIENKNKVSITEPYSKKFIKDLSSKNKFHSSLQIKLPKKLIYRNFSKNLLREKFDLIVIALSLSGIDFIGVELRNLKIKTPILVLTKGLKYEKKIKKILTISEQLKKNYKGINISVLKGPCLAKELAMKKKTSVIVANKNINTAKKIGKQISTKYYLIDYSKDVIGVEVCSAIKNIYSMIIGAGQSLNTSSSLFQQSLSEMKYLTRYFKGKEITVEGLAGVGDLYVSAAGGRNSKMGTFLGKGYTFKAAKKKFMPKDTVEGALLAQEIAPFILKKINKKKIPLMVSLLKVILMNKKLKIN
;
A
#
# COMPACT_ATOMS: atom_id res chain seq x y z
N MET A 1 13.04 13.27 -20.65
CA MET A 1 12.35 11.95 -20.74
C MET A 1 13.09 10.96 -19.87
N LYS A 2 12.41 10.26 -18.97
CA LYS A 2 12.99 9.25 -18.07
C LYS A 2 12.53 7.85 -18.48
N ASN A 3 13.38 6.84 -18.24
CA ASN A 3 13.07 5.43 -18.48
C ASN A 3 12.63 4.78 -17.15
N ILE A 4 11.35 4.42 -17.04
CA ILE A 4 10.72 3.92 -15.81
C ILE A 4 10.30 2.47 -16.01
N LEU A 5 10.69 1.59 -15.08
CA LEU A 5 10.21 0.20 -15.02
C LEU A 5 9.21 0.06 -13.87
N VAL A 6 7.99 -0.38 -14.17
CA VAL A 6 6.97 -0.74 -13.17
C VAL A 6 6.94 -2.26 -13.03
N ILE A 7 7.20 -2.76 -11.82
CA ILE A 7 7.15 -4.18 -11.48
C ILE A 7 5.87 -4.43 -10.67
N GLY A 8 4.94 -5.16 -11.27
CA GLY A 8 3.59 -5.43 -10.77
C GLY A 8 2.52 -4.86 -11.70
N GLY A 9 1.87 -5.75 -12.46
CA GLY A 9 0.83 -5.42 -13.44
C GLY A 9 -0.59 -5.33 -12.85
N GLY A 10 -0.74 -5.44 -11.54
CA GLY A 10 -2.02 -5.29 -10.87
C GLY A 10 -2.64 -3.90 -11.06
N ALA A 11 -3.86 -3.69 -10.51
CA ALA A 11 -4.62 -2.45 -10.72
C ALA A 11 -3.81 -1.18 -10.42
N MET A 12 -3.12 -1.12 -9.26
CA MET A 12 -2.36 0.07 -8.87
C MET A 12 -1.12 0.28 -9.76
N GLY A 13 -0.33 -0.77 -10.04
CA GLY A 13 0.84 -0.65 -10.90
C GLY A 13 0.48 -0.21 -12.31
N SER A 14 -0.58 -0.80 -12.88
CA SER A 14 -1.09 -0.43 -14.20
C SER A 14 -1.64 1.00 -14.23
N ALA A 15 -2.44 1.42 -13.24
CA ALA A 15 -2.95 2.79 -13.14
C ALA A 15 -1.82 3.81 -13.00
N PHE A 16 -0.77 3.49 -12.24
CA PHE A 16 0.39 4.37 -12.03
C PHE A 16 1.20 4.63 -13.32
N THR A 17 1.15 3.73 -14.32
CA THR A 17 1.80 3.97 -15.61
C THR A 17 1.24 5.19 -16.35
N ILE A 18 -0.04 5.54 -16.10
CA ILE A 18 -0.75 6.59 -16.82
C ILE A 18 -0.13 7.97 -16.55
N PRO A 19 -0.04 8.48 -15.29
CA PRO A 19 0.61 9.76 -15.03
C PRO A 19 2.09 9.76 -15.42
N CYS A 20 2.79 8.61 -15.31
CA CYS A 20 4.17 8.51 -15.75
C CYS A 20 4.33 8.77 -17.26
N ILE A 21 3.46 8.18 -18.09
CA ILE A 21 3.47 8.35 -19.56
C ILE A 21 3.06 9.77 -19.94
N GLU A 22 2.04 10.33 -19.27
CA GLU A 22 1.61 11.71 -19.52
C GLU A 22 2.68 12.73 -19.19
N ASN A 23 3.50 12.45 -18.18
CA ASN A 23 4.67 13.26 -17.87
C ASN A 23 5.86 12.95 -18.79
N LYS A 24 5.58 12.51 -20.03
CA LYS A 24 6.53 12.31 -21.14
C LYS A 24 7.66 11.30 -20.83
N ASN A 25 7.45 10.32 -19.94
CA ASN A 25 8.43 9.27 -19.68
C ASN A 25 8.21 8.07 -20.60
N LYS A 26 9.30 7.32 -20.86
CA LYS A 26 9.27 5.97 -21.43
C LYS A 26 8.96 5.00 -20.29
N VAL A 27 7.84 4.28 -20.36
CA VAL A 27 7.38 3.42 -19.26
C VAL A 27 7.25 1.98 -19.73
N SER A 28 7.93 1.09 -19.04
CA SER A 28 7.80 -0.36 -19.19
C SER A 28 7.07 -0.95 -17.98
N ILE A 29 6.22 -1.96 -18.20
CA ILE A 29 5.55 -2.70 -17.14
C ILE A 29 5.86 -4.19 -17.26
N THR A 30 6.05 -4.86 -16.13
CA THR A 30 6.28 -6.29 -16.04
C THR A 30 5.55 -6.91 -14.86
N GLU A 31 5.22 -8.21 -14.97
CA GLU A 31 4.56 -8.97 -13.90
C GLU A 31 5.35 -10.27 -13.65
N PRO A 32 5.98 -10.41 -12.46
CA PRO A 32 6.83 -11.58 -12.16
C PRO A 32 6.06 -12.90 -12.04
N TYR A 33 4.79 -12.83 -11.62
CA TYR A 33 4.02 -14.01 -11.28
C TYR A 33 3.12 -14.54 -12.40
N SER A 34 2.95 -13.78 -13.50
CA SER A 34 2.08 -14.17 -14.60
C SER A 34 2.54 -13.62 -15.95
N LYS A 35 3.30 -14.43 -16.68
CA LYS A 35 3.63 -14.14 -18.10
C LYS A 35 2.36 -14.02 -18.95
N LYS A 36 1.35 -14.86 -18.67
CA LYS A 36 0.04 -14.82 -19.35
C LYS A 36 -0.62 -13.46 -19.18
N PHE A 37 -0.64 -12.91 -17.95
CA PHE A 37 -1.21 -11.59 -17.69
C PHE A 37 -0.57 -10.48 -18.53
N ILE A 38 0.76 -10.47 -18.66
CA ILE A 38 1.47 -9.50 -19.50
C ILE A 38 1.14 -9.71 -20.98
N LYS A 39 1.07 -10.98 -21.44
CA LYS A 39 0.69 -11.30 -22.81
C LYS A 39 -0.74 -10.82 -23.13
N ASP A 40 -1.69 -11.08 -22.23
CA ASP A 40 -3.09 -10.66 -22.38
C ASP A 40 -3.20 -9.12 -22.43
N LEU A 41 -2.48 -8.39 -21.56
CA LEU A 41 -2.44 -6.94 -21.58
C LEU A 41 -1.75 -6.36 -22.82
N SER A 42 -0.72 -7.03 -23.35
CA SER A 42 -0.02 -6.60 -24.55
C SER A 42 -0.78 -6.86 -25.85
N SER A 43 -1.86 -7.65 -25.78
CA SER A 43 -2.75 -7.93 -26.90
C SER A 43 -3.36 -6.64 -27.48
N LYS A 44 -3.98 -6.74 -28.67
CA LYS A 44 -4.57 -5.58 -29.38
C LYS A 44 -5.54 -4.75 -28.51
N ASN A 45 -6.20 -5.36 -27.55
CA ASN A 45 -7.19 -4.67 -26.71
C ASN A 45 -6.58 -3.86 -25.57
N LYS A 46 -5.39 -4.22 -25.07
CA LYS A 46 -4.75 -3.54 -23.91
C LYS A 46 -5.69 -3.24 -22.74
N PHE A 47 -6.78 -4.02 -22.63
CA PHE A 47 -7.84 -3.80 -21.65
C PHE A 47 -7.47 -4.40 -20.30
N HIS A 48 -7.48 -3.57 -19.25
CA HIS A 48 -7.23 -4.01 -17.89
C HIS A 48 -8.54 -4.28 -17.14
N SER A 49 -8.86 -5.53 -16.89
CA SER A 49 -10.15 -5.97 -16.33
C SER A 49 -10.51 -5.33 -15.00
N SER A 50 -9.56 -5.23 -14.06
CA SER A 50 -9.82 -4.62 -12.74
C SER A 50 -9.98 -3.10 -12.79
N LEU A 51 -9.37 -2.43 -13.75
CA LEU A 51 -9.49 -0.97 -13.95
C LEU A 51 -10.67 -0.60 -14.85
N GLN A 52 -11.14 -1.54 -15.69
CA GLN A 52 -12.19 -1.33 -16.69
C GLN A 52 -11.83 -0.24 -17.72
N ILE A 53 -10.53 -0.15 -18.08
CA ILE A 53 -10.04 0.79 -19.09
C ILE A 53 -9.03 0.13 -20.03
N LYS A 54 -8.81 0.75 -21.18
CA LYS A 54 -7.64 0.48 -22.03
C LYS A 54 -6.43 1.25 -21.52
N LEU A 55 -5.30 0.57 -21.35
CA LEU A 55 -4.05 1.19 -20.96
C LEU A 55 -3.44 2.01 -22.11
N PRO A 56 -2.57 3.00 -21.83
CA PRO A 56 -1.99 3.87 -22.85
C PRO A 56 -1.26 3.09 -23.96
N LYS A 57 -1.43 3.52 -25.22
CA LYS A 57 -0.77 2.89 -26.39
C LYS A 57 0.77 2.87 -26.29
N LYS A 58 1.36 3.90 -25.65
CA LYS A 58 2.81 4.06 -25.44
C LYS A 58 3.38 3.18 -24.33
N LEU A 59 2.54 2.46 -23.55
CA LEU A 59 3.03 1.54 -22.51
C LEU A 59 3.71 0.33 -23.14
N ILE A 60 4.93 0.01 -22.65
CA ILE A 60 5.75 -1.10 -23.13
C ILE A 60 5.58 -2.29 -22.18
N TYR A 61 5.12 -3.41 -22.69
CA TYR A 61 4.94 -4.65 -21.92
C TYR A 61 6.20 -5.51 -22.04
N ARG A 62 6.73 -5.93 -20.89
CA ARG A 62 7.97 -6.71 -20.82
C ARG A 62 7.76 -7.97 -19.98
N ASN A 63 8.28 -9.08 -20.44
CA ASN A 63 8.39 -10.28 -19.60
C ASN A 63 9.40 -10.03 -18.48
N PHE A 64 9.08 -10.46 -17.27
CA PHE A 64 10.01 -10.36 -16.15
C PHE A 64 11.21 -11.29 -16.36
N SER A 65 12.40 -10.75 -16.19
CA SER A 65 13.66 -11.51 -16.20
C SER A 65 14.74 -10.77 -15.41
N LYS A 66 15.78 -11.49 -15.00
CA LYS A 66 16.97 -10.86 -14.38
C LYS A 66 17.68 -9.90 -15.34
N ASN A 67 17.68 -10.20 -16.63
CA ASN A 67 18.27 -9.33 -17.64
C ASN A 67 17.49 -8.01 -17.77
N LEU A 68 16.16 -8.04 -17.67
CA LEU A 68 15.36 -6.82 -17.63
C LEU A 68 15.79 -5.89 -16.49
N LEU A 69 16.05 -6.44 -15.29
CA LEU A 69 16.49 -5.65 -14.13
C LEU A 69 17.91 -5.07 -14.29
N ARG A 70 18.74 -5.62 -15.16
CA ARG A 70 20.08 -5.11 -15.48
C ARG A 70 20.09 -3.97 -16.50
N GLU A 71 18.97 -3.79 -17.20
CA GLU A 71 18.84 -2.67 -18.16
C GLU A 71 18.90 -1.32 -17.43
N LYS A 72 19.28 -0.29 -18.15
CA LYS A 72 19.41 1.08 -17.61
C LYS A 72 18.04 1.73 -17.47
N PHE A 73 17.56 1.82 -16.22
CA PHE A 73 16.37 2.58 -15.84
C PHE A 73 16.75 3.77 -14.97
N ASP A 74 15.98 4.87 -15.07
CA ASP A 74 16.11 6.02 -14.17
C ASP A 74 15.34 5.83 -12.87
N LEU A 75 14.29 4.98 -12.89
CA LEU A 75 13.44 4.65 -11.75
C LEU A 75 12.87 3.23 -11.90
N ILE A 76 12.93 2.45 -10.84
CA ILE A 76 12.21 1.18 -10.71
C ILE A 76 11.08 1.38 -9.70
N VAL A 77 9.85 1.04 -10.12
CA VAL A 77 8.64 1.16 -9.29
C VAL A 77 8.19 -0.24 -8.87
N ILE A 78 8.04 -0.47 -7.57
CA ILE A 78 7.56 -1.75 -7.02
C ILE A 78 6.09 -1.58 -6.63
N ALA A 79 5.21 -2.27 -7.36
CA ALA A 79 3.76 -2.29 -7.16
C ALA A 79 3.22 -3.72 -6.96
N LEU A 80 4.01 -4.57 -6.34
CA LEU A 80 3.68 -5.98 -6.03
C LEU A 80 2.80 -6.09 -4.77
N SER A 81 2.21 -7.26 -4.56
CA SER A 81 1.64 -7.62 -3.26
C SER A 81 2.72 -7.75 -2.18
N LEU A 82 2.33 -7.74 -0.90
CA LEU A 82 3.28 -7.89 0.21
C LEU A 82 4.12 -9.19 0.08
N SER A 83 3.51 -10.29 -0.37
CA SER A 83 4.20 -11.56 -0.61
C SER A 83 5.29 -11.48 -1.70
N GLY A 84 5.19 -10.53 -2.62
CA GLY A 84 6.17 -10.32 -3.68
C GLY A 84 7.42 -9.55 -3.27
N ILE A 85 7.40 -8.91 -2.10
CA ILE A 85 8.50 -8.06 -1.64
C ILE A 85 9.77 -8.86 -1.35
N ASP A 86 9.64 -10.03 -0.74
CA ASP A 86 10.81 -10.87 -0.44
C ASP A 86 11.50 -11.33 -1.73
N PHE A 87 10.72 -11.78 -2.71
CA PHE A 87 11.23 -12.20 -4.00
C PHE A 87 12.00 -11.07 -4.70
N ILE A 88 11.36 -9.91 -4.88
CA ILE A 88 12.03 -8.81 -5.58
C ILE A 88 13.22 -8.26 -4.79
N GLY A 89 13.15 -8.27 -3.46
CA GLY A 89 14.27 -7.87 -2.59
C GLY A 89 15.51 -8.74 -2.78
N VAL A 90 15.34 -10.05 -2.97
CA VAL A 90 16.43 -10.98 -3.30
C VAL A 90 17.03 -10.66 -4.67
N GLU A 91 16.20 -10.45 -5.69
CA GLU A 91 16.67 -10.15 -7.05
C GLU A 91 17.44 -8.81 -7.11
N LEU A 92 16.91 -7.76 -6.48
CA LEU A 92 17.56 -6.45 -6.42
C LEU A 92 18.92 -6.51 -5.73
N ARG A 93 19.04 -7.29 -4.65
CA ARG A 93 20.30 -7.51 -3.94
C ARG A 93 21.31 -8.25 -4.79
N ASN A 94 20.90 -9.40 -5.35
CA ASN A 94 21.80 -10.26 -6.14
C ASN A 94 22.37 -9.53 -7.35
N LEU A 95 21.59 -8.63 -7.93
CA LEU A 95 22.02 -7.81 -9.07
C LEU A 95 22.69 -6.49 -8.67
N LYS A 96 22.83 -6.20 -7.36
CA LYS A 96 23.41 -4.96 -6.81
C LYS A 96 22.82 -3.70 -7.45
N ILE A 97 21.49 -3.66 -7.61
CA ILE A 97 20.78 -2.57 -8.29
C ILE A 97 21.00 -1.23 -7.57
N LYS A 98 21.54 -0.25 -8.29
CA LYS A 98 21.76 1.13 -7.80
C LYS A 98 20.67 2.10 -8.25
N THR A 99 19.84 1.72 -9.21
CA THR A 99 18.72 2.53 -9.69
C THR A 99 17.79 2.91 -8.51
N PRO A 100 17.36 4.17 -8.40
CA PRO A 100 16.39 4.59 -7.40
C PRO A 100 15.11 3.75 -7.48
N ILE A 101 14.55 3.40 -6.31
CA ILE A 101 13.35 2.59 -6.20
C ILE A 101 12.23 3.41 -5.58
N LEU A 102 11.03 3.31 -6.17
CA LEU A 102 9.79 3.84 -5.61
C LEU A 102 8.84 2.70 -5.25
N VAL A 103 8.44 2.60 -3.98
CA VAL A 103 7.58 1.52 -3.48
C VAL A 103 6.15 2.01 -3.31
N LEU A 104 5.22 1.40 -4.06
CA LEU A 104 3.78 1.63 -3.93
C LEU A 104 3.14 0.62 -2.97
N THR A 105 3.71 -0.58 -2.85
CA THR A 105 3.21 -1.66 -1.99
C THR A 105 2.97 -1.16 -0.56
N LYS A 106 1.79 -1.47 -0.01
CA LYS A 106 1.41 -1.16 1.38
C LYS A 106 1.51 -2.42 2.24
N GLY A 107 1.96 -2.27 3.49
CA GLY A 107 2.02 -3.35 4.46
C GLY A 107 3.18 -3.24 5.43
N LEU A 108 3.14 -4.12 6.41
CA LEU A 108 4.18 -4.33 7.41
C LEU A 108 4.40 -5.83 7.51
N LYS A 109 5.61 -6.26 7.86
CA LYS A 109 5.95 -7.67 8.04
C LYS A 109 6.51 -7.94 9.42
N TYR A 110 6.04 -9.00 10.06
CA TYR A 110 6.64 -9.49 11.31
C TYR A 110 7.81 -10.41 11.01
N GLU A 111 9.01 -9.94 11.26
CA GLU A 111 10.24 -10.72 11.12
C GLU A 111 10.49 -11.52 12.41
N LYS A 112 10.13 -12.80 12.37
CA LYS A 112 10.17 -13.72 13.53
C LYS A 112 11.58 -13.86 14.13
N LYS A 113 12.62 -13.92 13.28
CA LYS A 113 14.02 -14.12 13.71
C LYS A 113 14.51 -13.00 14.63
N ILE A 114 14.18 -11.76 14.31
CA ILE A 114 14.60 -10.59 15.10
C ILE A 114 13.48 -10.05 15.99
N LYS A 115 12.30 -10.69 15.99
CA LYS A 115 11.11 -10.32 16.78
C LYS A 115 10.72 -8.84 16.61
N LYS A 116 10.75 -8.32 15.36
CA LYS A 116 10.41 -6.94 15.01
C LYS A 116 9.41 -6.87 13.86
N ILE A 117 8.64 -5.80 13.81
CA ILE A 117 7.90 -5.42 12.62
C ILE A 117 8.80 -4.56 11.75
N LEU A 118 8.83 -4.86 10.46
CA LEU A 118 9.56 -4.12 9.44
C LEU A 118 8.58 -3.48 8.45
N THR A 119 8.88 -2.25 8.06
CA THR A 119 8.25 -1.62 6.90
C THR A 119 8.79 -2.25 5.60
N ILE A 120 8.14 -2.00 4.47
CA ILE A 120 8.60 -2.53 3.17
C ILE A 120 9.99 -2.01 2.83
N SER A 121 10.25 -0.72 3.08
CA SER A 121 11.57 -0.14 2.82
C SER A 121 12.66 -0.76 3.70
N GLU A 122 12.36 -1.09 4.95
CA GLU A 122 13.29 -1.80 5.85
C GLU A 122 13.54 -3.24 5.39
N GLN A 123 12.52 -3.97 4.93
CA GLN A 123 12.69 -5.31 4.35
C GLN A 123 13.62 -5.30 3.15
N LEU A 124 13.40 -4.38 2.21
CA LEU A 124 14.24 -4.25 1.03
C LEU A 124 15.68 -3.88 1.40
N LYS A 125 15.87 -3.04 2.42
CA LYS A 125 17.20 -2.62 2.91
C LYS A 125 17.90 -3.66 3.77
N LYS A 126 17.17 -4.58 4.40
CA LYS A 126 17.72 -5.59 5.32
C LYS A 126 18.95 -6.29 4.77
N ASN A 127 18.93 -6.60 3.49
CA ASN A 127 19.99 -7.36 2.85
C ASN A 127 20.84 -6.53 1.86
N TYR A 128 20.47 -5.26 1.61
CA TYR A 128 21.16 -4.41 0.66
C TYR A 128 21.09 -2.93 1.07
N LYS A 129 22.08 -2.50 1.90
CA LYS A 129 22.12 -1.15 2.48
C LYS A 129 22.30 -0.03 1.44
N GLY A 130 22.92 -0.30 0.31
CA GLY A 130 23.21 0.68 -0.76
C GLY A 130 22.01 1.11 -1.60
N ILE A 131 20.83 0.55 -1.38
CA ILE A 131 19.64 0.83 -2.17
C ILE A 131 18.97 2.16 -1.78
N ASN A 132 18.70 3.02 -2.77
CA ASN A 132 17.97 4.27 -2.56
C ASN A 132 16.46 4.03 -2.73
N ILE A 133 15.72 3.98 -1.63
CA ILE A 133 14.28 3.68 -1.61
C ILE A 133 13.50 4.92 -1.23
N SER A 134 12.54 5.25 -2.08
CA SER A 134 11.43 6.16 -1.79
C SER A 134 10.13 5.38 -1.68
N VAL A 135 9.16 5.89 -0.95
CA VAL A 135 7.83 5.29 -0.86
C VAL A 135 6.78 6.30 -1.32
N LEU A 136 5.73 5.81 -1.99
CA LEU A 136 4.59 6.62 -2.41
C LEU A 136 3.34 6.07 -1.74
N LYS A 137 2.65 6.92 -0.98
CA LYS A 137 1.43 6.56 -0.23
C LYS A 137 0.41 7.71 -0.30
N GLY A 138 -0.77 7.46 0.23
CA GLY A 138 -1.85 8.46 0.30
C GLY A 138 -3.16 7.96 -0.30
N PRO A 139 -4.19 8.81 -0.34
CA PRO A 139 -5.51 8.50 -0.86
C PRO A 139 -5.47 8.34 -2.38
N CYS A 140 -5.36 7.11 -2.85
CA CYS A 140 -5.27 6.82 -4.28
C CYS A 140 -6.00 5.51 -4.59
N LEU A 141 -7.19 5.61 -5.15
CA LEU A 141 -7.91 4.48 -5.71
C LEU A 141 -7.45 4.26 -7.15
N ALA A 142 -7.03 3.03 -7.47
CA ALA A 142 -6.46 2.72 -8.78
C ALA A 142 -7.40 3.06 -9.96
N LYS A 143 -8.72 2.84 -9.80
CA LYS A 143 -9.71 3.20 -10.83
C LYS A 143 -9.81 4.70 -11.03
N GLU A 144 -9.80 5.49 -9.95
CA GLU A 144 -9.88 6.95 -10.03
C GLU A 144 -8.62 7.53 -10.66
N LEU A 145 -7.44 7.03 -10.27
CA LEU A 145 -6.19 7.41 -10.91
C LEU A 145 -6.20 7.08 -12.41
N ALA A 146 -6.69 5.89 -12.77
CA ALA A 146 -6.82 5.46 -14.16
C ALA A 146 -7.78 6.35 -14.98
N MET A 147 -8.83 6.88 -14.34
CA MET A 147 -9.77 7.86 -14.90
C MET A 147 -9.27 9.31 -14.80
N LYS A 148 -8.03 9.53 -14.36
CA LYS A 148 -7.41 10.86 -14.19
C LYS A 148 -8.16 11.77 -13.23
N LYS A 149 -8.85 11.22 -12.23
CA LYS A 149 -9.45 11.99 -11.15
C LYS A 149 -8.37 12.66 -10.31
N LYS A 150 -8.62 13.89 -9.89
CA LYS A 150 -7.65 14.64 -9.06
C LYS A 150 -7.31 13.86 -7.80
N THR A 151 -6.03 13.58 -7.63
CA THR A 151 -5.49 12.71 -6.59
C THR A 151 -4.23 13.34 -6.02
N SER A 152 -4.15 13.47 -4.70
CA SER A 152 -2.95 13.95 -4.01
C SER A 152 -2.33 12.78 -3.23
N VAL A 153 -1.02 12.60 -3.40
CA VAL A 153 -0.25 11.54 -2.73
C VAL A 153 1.07 12.11 -2.20
N ILE A 154 1.73 11.35 -1.33
CA ILE A 154 2.99 11.77 -0.74
C ILE A 154 4.13 10.84 -1.17
N VAL A 155 5.24 11.40 -1.64
CA VAL A 155 6.50 10.70 -1.84
C VAL A 155 7.42 10.97 -0.65
N ALA A 156 7.83 9.93 0.05
CA ALA A 156 8.77 10.05 1.16
C ALA A 156 10.13 9.41 0.84
N ASN A 157 11.19 10.15 1.17
CA ASN A 157 12.57 9.68 1.14
C ASN A 157 13.36 10.41 2.22
N LYS A 158 14.35 9.76 2.87
CA LYS A 158 15.23 10.41 3.86
C LYS A 158 15.91 11.66 3.28
N ASN A 159 16.27 11.64 1.99
CA ASN A 159 16.72 12.80 1.23
C ASN A 159 15.55 13.45 0.48
N ILE A 160 15.10 14.61 0.93
CA ILE A 160 13.96 15.32 0.36
C ILE A 160 14.16 15.68 -1.13
N ASN A 161 15.39 15.94 -1.54
CA ASN A 161 15.69 16.25 -2.94
C ASN A 161 15.46 15.03 -3.85
N THR A 162 15.72 13.81 -3.34
CA THR A 162 15.38 12.57 -4.05
C THR A 162 13.86 12.44 -4.18
N ALA A 163 13.10 12.69 -3.11
CA ALA A 163 11.64 12.67 -3.17
C ALA A 163 11.10 13.66 -4.21
N LYS A 164 11.62 14.91 -4.20
CA LYS A 164 11.25 15.96 -5.17
C LYS A 164 11.60 15.57 -6.62
N LYS A 165 12.80 15.00 -6.86
CA LYS A 165 13.20 14.51 -8.18
C LYS A 165 12.23 13.45 -8.72
N ILE A 166 11.86 12.48 -7.88
CA ILE A 166 10.88 11.44 -8.26
C ILE A 166 9.51 12.05 -8.49
N GLY A 167 9.04 12.92 -7.59
CA GLY A 167 7.75 13.58 -7.74
C GLY A 167 7.61 14.35 -9.05
N LYS A 168 8.64 15.11 -9.46
CA LYS A 168 8.67 15.80 -10.77
C LYS A 168 8.54 14.84 -11.96
N GLN A 169 8.98 13.59 -11.84
CA GLN A 169 8.88 12.60 -12.92
C GLN A 169 7.48 12.01 -13.09
N ILE A 170 6.63 12.07 -12.05
CA ILE A 170 5.33 11.40 -12.01
C ILE A 170 4.15 12.34 -11.81
N SER A 171 4.41 13.60 -11.44
CA SER A 171 3.37 14.60 -11.22
C SER A 171 2.68 15.02 -12.52
N THR A 172 1.36 15.26 -12.47
CA THR A 172 0.54 15.76 -13.56
C THR A 172 -0.46 16.80 -13.01
N LYS A 173 -1.31 17.40 -13.87
CA LYS A 173 -2.37 18.32 -13.45
C LYS A 173 -3.40 17.67 -12.49
N TYR A 174 -3.53 16.34 -12.53
CA TYR A 174 -4.48 15.59 -11.68
C TYR A 174 -3.79 14.67 -10.67
N TYR A 175 -2.47 14.43 -10.78
CA TYR A 175 -1.71 13.60 -9.84
C TYR A 175 -0.69 14.46 -9.10
N LEU A 176 -1.11 14.99 -7.96
CA LEU A 176 -0.37 15.96 -7.18
C LEU A 176 0.51 15.26 -6.15
N ILE A 177 1.73 15.76 -5.98
CA ILE A 177 2.74 15.09 -5.15
C ILE A 177 3.21 15.99 -4.03
N ASP A 178 2.96 15.56 -2.80
CA ASP A 178 3.58 16.10 -1.58
C ASP A 178 4.84 15.34 -1.22
N TYR A 179 5.64 15.89 -0.35
CA TYR A 179 6.97 15.36 0.00
C TYR A 179 7.19 15.24 1.49
N SER A 180 7.86 14.16 1.94
CA SER A 180 8.23 13.94 3.33
C SER A 180 9.63 13.35 3.47
N LYS A 181 10.28 13.63 4.60
CA LYS A 181 11.47 12.89 5.06
C LYS A 181 11.12 11.69 5.94
N ASP A 182 9.89 11.62 6.44
CA ASP A 182 9.42 10.58 7.35
C ASP A 182 8.95 9.34 6.61
N VAL A 183 9.88 8.55 6.08
CA VAL A 183 9.60 7.31 5.36
C VAL A 183 8.85 6.31 6.24
N ILE A 184 9.28 6.15 7.50
CA ILE A 184 8.69 5.18 8.42
C ILE A 184 7.25 5.56 8.75
N GLY A 185 6.99 6.81 9.13
CA GLY A 185 5.64 7.27 9.45
C GLY A 185 4.68 7.11 8.27
N VAL A 186 5.13 7.46 7.06
CA VAL A 186 4.34 7.31 5.83
C VAL A 186 4.00 5.84 5.53
N GLU A 187 4.93 4.91 5.73
CA GLU A 187 4.67 3.48 5.53
C GLU A 187 3.78 2.89 6.62
N VAL A 188 4.02 3.22 7.89
CA VAL A 188 3.23 2.73 9.02
C VAL A 188 1.79 3.20 8.91
N CYS A 189 1.55 4.52 8.74
CA CYS A 189 0.21 5.07 8.58
C CYS A 189 -0.57 4.38 7.46
N SER A 190 0.04 4.29 6.30
CA SER A 190 -0.56 3.71 5.09
C SER A 190 -0.85 2.21 5.23
N ALA A 191 -0.12 1.48 6.08
CA ALA A 191 -0.39 0.07 6.35
C ALA A 191 -1.54 -0.09 7.36
N ILE A 192 -1.42 0.52 8.56
CA ILE A 192 -2.37 0.29 9.65
C ILE A 192 -3.76 0.89 9.39
N LYS A 193 -3.87 1.93 8.53
CA LYS A 193 -5.16 2.51 8.16
C LYS A 193 -6.16 1.47 7.63
N ASN A 194 -5.68 0.39 7.00
CA ASN A 194 -6.54 -0.68 6.49
C ASN A 194 -7.22 -1.49 7.62
N ILE A 195 -6.58 -1.59 8.78
CA ILE A 195 -7.16 -2.20 9.99
C ILE A 195 -8.21 -1.25 10.55
N TYR A 196 -7.87 0.03 10.72
CA TYR A 196 -8.78 1.04 11.28
C TYR A 196 -9.98 1.32 10.38
N SER A 197 -9.84 1.23 9.05
CA SER A 197 -10.99 1.36 8.16
C SER A 197 -12.03 0.23 8.33
N MET A 198 -11.64 -0.98 8.77
CA MET A 198 -12.59 -2.01 9.19
C MET A 198 -13.32 -1.62 10.49
N ILE A 199 -12.60 -1.05 11.44
CA ILE A 199 -13.18 -0.61 12.73
C ILE A 199 -14.21 0.49 12.48
N ILE A 200 -13.86 1.50 11.68
CA ILE A 200 -14.76 2.61 11.33
C ILE A 200 -16.01 2.09 10.58
N GLY A 201 -15.81 1.19 9.62
CA GLY A 201 -16.91 0.56 8.90
C GLY A 201 -17.86 -0.29 9.77
N ALA A 202 -17.39 -0.71 10.95
CA ALA A 202 -18.24 -1.44 11.90
C ALA A 202 -19.17 -0.54 12.72
N GLY A 203 -19.05 0.77 12.62
CA GLY A 203 -19.76 1.74 13.45
C GLY A 203 -21.27 1.85 13.21
N GLN A 204 -21.87 1.17 12.25
CA GLN A 204 -23.32 1.07 11.94
C GLN A 204 -24.09 2.40 11.86
N SER A 205 -23.58 3.52 12.38
CA SER A 205 -24.13 4.87 12.28
C SER A 205 -23.03 5.89 12.04
N LEU A 206 -23.37 7.08 11.54
CA LEU A 206 -22.40 8.14 11.28
C LEU A 206 -21.76 8.63 12.59
N ASN A 207 -22.54 8.78 13.66
CA ASN A 207 -22.02 9.23 14.95
C ASN A 207 -20.99 8.23 15.51
N THR A 208 -21.34 6.94 15.54
CA THR A 208 -20.41 5.89 16.00
C THR A 208 -19.18 5.81 15.09
N SER A 209 -19.35 5.86 13.78
CA SER A 209 -18.22 5.85 12.83
C SER A 209 -17.29 7.05 12.99
N SER A 210 -17.85 8.24 13.30
CA SER A 210 -17.07 9.46 13.59
C SER A 210 -16.22 9.30 14.85
N SER A 211 -16.81 8.78 15.94
CA SER A 211 -16.09 8.51 17.20
C SER A 211 -14.98 7.49 16.99
N LEU A 212 -15.27 6.40 16.27
CA LEU A 212 -14.27 5.38 15.91
C LEU A 212 -13.17 5.95 14.99
N PHE A 213 -13.50 6.88 14.10
CA PHE A 213 -12.54 7.56 13.26
C PHE A 213 -11.55 8.38 14.11
N GLN A 214 -12.06 9.21 15.01
CA GLN A 214 -11.26 10.03 15.91
C GLN A 214 -10.34 9.17 16.79
N GLN A 215 -10.90 8.12 17.41
CA GLN A 215 -10.11 7.21 18.25
C GLN A 215 -9.07 6.43 17.44
N SER A 216 -9.40 6.04 16.20
CA SER A 216 -8.45 5.40 15.26
C SER A 216 -7.26 6.29 14.99
N LEU A 217 -7.46 7.61 14.81
CA LEU A 217 -6.34 8.55 14.62
C LEU A 217 -5.45 8.62 15.84
N SER A 218 -6.01 8.61 17.03
CA SER A 218 -5.24 8.64 18.29
C SER A 218 -4.36 7.39 18.43
N GLU A 219 -4.91 6.20 18.13
CA GLU A 219 -4.15 4.95 18.14
C GLU A 219 -3.09 4.93 17.02
N MET A 220 -3.41 5.44 15.82
CA MET A 220 -2.46 5.56 14.71
C MET A 220 -1.28 6.46 15.09
N LYS A 221 -1.51 7.60 15.74
CA LYS A 221 -0.44 8.47 16.26
C LYS A 221 0.48 7.72 17.22
N TYR A 222 -0.10 7.04 18.21
CA TYR A 222 0.67 6.23 19.15
C TYR A 222 1.51 5.14 18.45
N LEU A 223 0.91 4.37 17.54
CA LEU A 223 1.63 3.32 16.80
C LEU A 223 2.71 3.89 15.89
N THR A 224 2.44 4.98 15.19
CA THR A 224 3.42 5.64 14.31
C THR A 224 4.64 6.09 15.09
N ARG A 225 4.46 6.72 16.26
CA ARG A 225 5.55 7.09 17.17
C ARG A 225 6.28 5.85 17.70
N TYR A 226 5.56 4.81 18.09
CA TYR A 226 6.15 3.56 18.57
C TYR A 226 7.12 2.96 17.54
N PHE A 227 6.77 2.98 16.27
CA PHE A 227 7.60 2.51 15.17
C PHE A 227 8.63 3.55 14.68
N LYS A 228 8.85 4.65 15.41
CA LYS A 228 9.82 5.70 15.10
C LYS A 228 9.47 6.59 13.89
N GLY A 229 8.21 6.63 13.49
CA GLY A 229 7.66 7.66 12.61
C GLY A 229 7.20 8.88 13.39
N LYS A 230 6.89 9.96 12.68
CA LYS A 230 6.41 11.22 13.27
C LYS A 230 4.88 11.20 13.39
N GLU A 231 4.34 11.61 14.56
CA GLU A 231 2.88 11.67 14.80
C GLU A 231 2.16 12.58 13.80
N ILE A 232 2.78 13.71 13.45
CA ILE A 232 2.22 14.66 12.49
C ILE A 232 1.97 14.04 11.10
N THR A 233 2.70 12.97 10.75
CA THR A 233 2.47 12.25 9.47
C THR A 233 1.08 11.61 9.41
N VAL A 234 0.48 11.30 10.57
CA VAL A 234 -0.90 10.76 10.64
C VAL A 234 -1.93 11.79 10.19
N GLU A 235 -1.70 13.07 10.40
CA GLU A 235 -2.61 14.16 10.02
C GLU A 235 -2.58 14.46 8.51
N GLY A 236 -1.59 13.93 7.80
CA GLY A 236 -1.40 14.15 6.38
C GLY A 236 -2.06 13.10 5.47
N LEU A 237 -1.66 13.14 4.20
CA LEU A 237 -2.20 12.27 3.13
C LEU A 237 -2.02 10.77 3.41
N ALA A 238 -0.89 10.35 4.01
CA ALA A 238 -0.63 8.93 4.30
C ALA A 238 -1.45 8.39 5.49
N GLY A 239 -1.93 9.25 6.38
CA GLY A 239 -2.75 8.92 7.54
C GLY A 239 -4.23 9.23 7.31
N VAL A 240 -4.68 10.41 7.76
CA VAL A 240 -6.09 10.88 7.68
C VAL A 240 -6.63 10.76 6.26
N GLY A 241 -5.90 11.25 5.26
CA GLY A 241 -6.38 11.24 3.87
C GLY A 241 -6.65 9.83 3.35
N ASP A 242 -5.69 8.91 3.53
CA ASP A 242 -5.82 7.53 3.06
C ASP A 242 -6.81 6.72 3.93
N LEU A 243 -6.94 7.04 5.22
CA LEU A 243 -7.94 6.45 6.11
C LEU A 243 -9.36 6.85 5.69
N TYR A 244 -9.59 8.14 5.42
CA TYR A 244 -10.89 8.64 4.96
C TYR A 244 -11.39 7.90 3.72
N VAL A 245 -10.58 7.86 2.66
CA VAL A 245 -10.94 7.16 1.41
C VAL A 245 -11.20 5.67 1.65
N SER A 246 -10.44 5.04 2.55
CA SER A 246 -10.61 3.62 2.84
C SER A 246 -11.83 3.31 3.70
N ALA A 247 -12.21 4.22 4.58
CA ALA A 247 -13.42 4.12 5.41
C ALA A 247 -14.69 4.40 4.61
N ALA A 248 -14.63 5.33 3.64
CA ALA A 248 -15.77 5.78 2.85
C ALA A 248 -16.35 4.72 1.88
N GLY A 249 -15.68 3.56 1.66
CA GLY A 249 -16.25 2.53 0.77
C GLY A 249 -15.26 1.45 0.30
N GLY A 250 -14.12 1.34 0.95
CA GLY A 250 -13.13 0.31 0.61
C GLY A 250 -13.53 -1.10 1.07
N ARG A 251 -12.84 -2.13 0.55
CA ARG A 251 -13.07 -3.54 0.92
C ARG A 251 -12.91 -3.80 2.44
N ASN A 252 -12.01 -3.08 3.09
CA ASN A 252 -11.82 -3.18 4.54
C ASN A 252 -13.02 -2.61 5.29
N SER A 253 -13.52 -1.43 4.91
CA SER A 253 -14.72 -0.83 5.49
C SER A 253 -15.95 -1.72 5.28
N LYS A 254 -16.13 -2.28 4.06
CA LYS A 254 -17.21 -3.25 3.77
C LYS A 254 -17.14 -4.48 4.69
N MET A 255 -15.94 -5.04 4.92
CA MET A 255 -15.78 -6.11 5.91
C MET A 255 -16.18 -5.64 7.31
N GLY A 256 -15.77 -4.45 7.70
CA GLY A 256 -16.14 -3.82 8.96
C GLY A 256 -17.66 -3.76 9.15
N THR A 257 -18.41 -3.35 8.12
CA THR A 257 -19.88 -3.32 8.17
C THR A 257 -20.48 -4.68 8.51
N PHE A 258 -19.95 -5.77 7.97
CA PHE A 258 -20.43 -7.10 8.32
C PHE A 258 -20.06 -7.51 9.76
N LEU A 259 -18.86 -7.14 10.20
CA LEU A 259 -18.43 -7.39 11.59
C LEU A 259 -19.33 -6.62 12.58
N GLY A 260 -19.66 -5.36 12.29
CA GLY A 260 -20.57 -4.55 13.10
C GLY A 260 -22.00 -5.10 13.13
N LYS A 261 -22.46 -5.76 12.07
CA LYS A 261 -23.73 -6.51 12.02
C LYS A 261 -23.69 -7.84 12.78
N GLY A 262 -22.61 -8.14 13.52
CA GLY A 262 -22.48 -9.33 14.34
C GLY A 262 -22.00 -10.60 13.62
N TYR A 263 -21.58 -10.51 12.35
CA TYR A 263 -20.94 -11.65 11.68
C TYR A 263 -19.52 -11.84 12.20
N THR A 264 -19.05 -13.10 12.28
CA THR A 264 -17.62 -13.37 12.47
C THR A 264 -16.86 -13.11 11.17
N PHE A 265 -15.55 -12.90 11.25
CA PHE A 265 -14.73 -12.65 10.07
C PHE A 265 -14.84 -13.76 9.02
N LYS A 266 -14.74 -15.04 9.44
CA LYS A 266 -14.84 -16.18 8.50
C LYS A 266 -16.22 -16.27 7.85
N ALA A 267 -17.29 -16.07 8.62
CA ALA A 267 -18.67 -16.09 8.10
C ALA A 267 -18.89 -14.95 7.09
N ALA A 268 -18.50 -13.73 7.43
CA ALA A 268 -18.61 -12.57 6.53
C ALA A 268 -17.79 -12.76 5.25
N LYS A 269 -16.54 -13.24 5.37
CA LYS A 269 -15.66 -13.53 4.23
C LYS A 269 -16.25 -14.55 3.28
N LYS A 270 -16.77 -15.67 3.81
CA LYS A 270 -17.38 -16.75 3.02
C LYS A 270 -18.65 -16.29 2.32
N LYS A 271 -19.54 -15.62 3.04
CA LYS A 271 -20.90 -15.29 2.55
C LYS A 271 -20.93 -14.07 1.62
N PHE A 272 -20.19 -12.99 1.95
CA PHE A 272 -20.35 -11.70 1.28
C PHE A 272 -19.16 -11.24 0.47
N MET A 273 -17.96 -11.78 0.77
CA MET A 273 -16.71 -11.33 0.17
C MET A 273 -15.78 -12.48 -0.27
N PRO A 274 -16.29 -13.57 -0.90
CA PRO A 274 -15.50 -14.78 -1.17
C PRO A 274 -14.27 -14.50 -2.05
N LYS A 275 -14.40 -13.59 -3.02
CA LYS A 275 -13.34 -13.24 -3.98
C LYS A 275 -12.52 -12.01 -3.58
N ASP A 276 -12.96 -11.23 -2.57
CA ASP A 276 -12.29 -10.00 -2.18
C ASP A 276 -11.07 -10.27 -1.29
N THR A 277 -9.95 -9.61 -1.56
CA THR A 277 -8.84 -9.55 -0.59
C THR A 277 -9.10 -8.46 0.42
N VAL A 278 -9.13 -8.80 1.71
CA VAL A 278 -9.28 -7.86 2.83
C VAL A 278 -7.89 -7.61 3.41
N GLU A 279 -7.21 -6.59 2.87
CA GLU A 279 -5.80 -6.30 3.19
C GLU A 279 -5.57 -6.02 4.68
N GLY A 280 -6.52 -5.34 5.33
CA GLY A 280 -6.47 -5.07 6.77
C GLY A 280 -6.51 -6.34 7.61
N ALA A 281 -7.26 -7.37 7.20
CA ALA A 281 -7.30 -8.64 7.92
C ALA A 281 -5.99 -9.43 7.75
N LEU A 282 -5.41 -9.44 6.54
CA LEU A 282 -4.11 -10.07 6.29
C LEU A 282 -3.01 -9.39 7.11
N LEU A 283 -3.02 -8.05 7.13
CA LEU A 283 -2.08 -7.29 7.95
C LEU A 283 -2.28 -7.57 9.44
N ALA A 284 -3.54 -7.60 9.91
CA ALA A 284 -3.85 -7.91 11.30
C ALA A 284 -3.28 -9.27 11.73
N GLN A 285 -3.44 -10.31 10.89
CA GLN A 285 -2.87 -11.64 11.15
C GLN A 285 -1.34 -11.60 11.19
N GLU A 286 -0.71 -10.85 10.28
CA GLU A 286 0.75 -10.74 10.19
C GLU A 286 1.36 -10.06 11.42
N ILE A 287 0.78 -8.95 11.89
CA ILE A 287 1.38 -8.15 12.96
C ILE A 287 0.91 -8.50 14.37
N ALA A 288 -0.19 -9.24 14.50
CA ALA A 288 -0.80 -9.56 15.80
C ALA A 288 0.17 -10.21 16.80
N PRO A 289 1.04 -11.17 16.42
CA PRO A 289 1.96 -11.80 17.37
C PRO A 289 2.89 -10.78 18.06
N PHE A 290 3.29 -9.74 17.34
CA PHE A 290 4.09 -8.65 17.89
C PHE A 290 3.24 -7.68 18.71
N ILE A 291 2.15 -7.18 18.13
CA ILE A 291 1.29 -6.15 18.73
C ILE A 291 0.77 -6.62 20.09
N LEU A 292 0.20 -7.83 20.15
CA LEU A 292 -0.40 -8.35 21.38
C LEU A 292 0.63 -8.65 22.48
N LYS A 293 1.90 -8.89 22.11
CA LYS A 293 2.96 -9.21 23.08
C LYS A 293 3.76 -7.99 23.51
N LYS A 294 3.99 -7.00 22.62
CA LYS A 294 5.00 -5.96 22.82
C LYS A 294 4.41 -4.56 23.03
N ILE A 295 3.17 -4.30 22.62
CA ILE A 295 2.57 -2.98 22.69
C ILE A 295 1.59 -2.88 23.87
N ASN A 296 1.56 -1.71 24.51
CA ASN A 296 0.61 -1.43 25.58
C ASN A 296 -0.82 -1.43 25.04
N LYS A 297 -1.57 -2.47 25.40
CA LYS A 297 -2.93 -2.72 24.91
C LYS A 297 -3.93 -1.62 25.30
N LYS A 298 -3.70 -0.92 26.43
CA LYS A 298 -4.54 0.21 26.90
C LYS A 298 -4.43 1.42 25.96
N LYS A 299 -3.33 1.54 25.20
CA LYS A 299 -3.10 2.65 24.25
C LYS A 299 -3.66 2.37 22.85
N ILE A 300 -4.09 1.14 22.57
CA ILE A 300 -4.57 0.70 21.25
C ILE A 300 -5.77 -0.27 21.38
N PRO A 301 -6.82 0.10 22.16
CA PRO A 301 -7.94 -0.80 22.44
C PRO A 301 -8.69 -1.24 21.18
N LEU A 302 -8.91 -0.35 20.21
CA LEU A 302 -9.58 -0.68 18.95
C LEU A 302 -8.78 -1.71 18.14
N MET A 303 -7.47 -1.47 17.97
CA MET A 303 -6.59 -2.43 17.30
C MET A 303 -6.66 -3.80 17.98
N VAL A 304 -6.50 -3.86 19.30
CA VAL A 304 -6.53 -5.11 20.07
C VAL A 304 -7.87 -5.84 19.92
N SER A 305 -8.99 -5.10 19.96
CA SER A 305 -10.31 -5.69 19.75
C SER A 305 -10.43 -6.36 18.39
N LEU A 306 -10.04 -5.66 17.31
CA LEU A 306 -10.12 -6.21 15.96
C LEU A 306 -9.15 -7.38 15.74
N LEU A 307 -7.91 -7.31 16.27
CA LEU A 307 -6.98 -8.43 16.22
C LEU A 307 -7.57 -9.70 16.83
N LYS A 308 -8.21 -9.60 18.00
CA LYS A 308 -8.89 -10.74 18.66
C LYS A 308 -10.05 -11.27 17.82
N VAL A 309 -10.86 -10.39 17.22
CA VAL A 309 -11.97 -10.78 16.32
C VAL A 309 -11.45 -11.61 15.13
N ILE A 310 -10.39 -11.15 14.48
CA ILE A 310 -9.84 -11.83 13.29
C ILE A 310 -9.16 -13.14 13.67
N LEU A 311 -8.30 -13.15 14.71
CA LEU A 311 -7.53 -14.33 15.09
C LEU A 311 -8.40 -15.43 15.69
N MET A 312 -9.33 -15.05 16.59
CA MET A 312 -10.17 -15.99 17.34
C MET A 312 -11.52 -16.22 16.67
N ASN A 313 -11.78 -15.59 15.52
CA ASN A 313 -13.06 -15.62 14.80
C ASN A 313 -14.27 -15.28 15.71
N LYS A 314 -14.10 -14.35 16.63
CA LYS A 314 -15.17 -13.87 17.53
C LYS A 314 -15.99 -12.77 16.87
N LYS A 315 -17.18 -12.50 17.42
CA LYS A 315 -17.98 -11.32 17.05
C LYS A 315 -17.31 -10.05 17.58
N LEU A 316 -17.37 -8.97 16.79
CA LEU A 316 -16.90 -7.66 17.22
C LEU A 316 -17.92 -7.07 18.20
N LYS A 317 -17.46 -6.59 19.34
CA LYS A 317 -18.24 -5.77 20.26
C LYS A 317 -17.67 -4.34 20.17
N ILE A 318 -18.52 -3.40 19.81
CA ILE A 318 -18.25 -1.96 19.86
C ILE A 318 -18.98 -1.48 21.11
N ASN A 319 -18.22 -1.15 22.15
CA ASN A 319 -18.74 -0.58 23.39
C ASN A 319 -18.80 0.94 23.24
#